data_2f6c2b8f0002f2a125e854032e67a653
#
_entry.id   2f6c2b8f0002f2a125e854032e67a653
#
_cell.length_a   1.000
_cell.length_b   1.000
_cell.length_c   1.000
_cell.angle_alpha   90.00
_cell.angle_beta   90.00
_cell.angle_gamma   90.00
#
_symmetry.space_group_name_H-M   'P 1'
#
loop_
_entity.id
_entity.type
_entity.pdbx_description
1 polymer ?
#
loop_
_entity_poly.entity_id
_entity_poly.type
_entity_poly.pdbx_seq_one_letter_code
_entity_poly.pdbx_strand_id
1 'polypeptide(L)'
;RLLAENGARVLVYGEVAGSIQGQRVPLIERPRFHNDAAWQAYAEKLDRLAAFTLSQGVRLAYHHHMGAYVESPEDIARLMALTSPDVGLLFDAGHCYMGGGDPLSVLQQHIDRVCHVHFKDVRKAVVQLARNNQWSFPDCILNGTFTVPGDGDIDFSALLKVLVAAGYQGWLVVEAEQDPAVAPAYEYAKKGYDHLRQLVAQATA
;
A
#
# COMPACT_ATOMS: atom_id res chain seq x y z
N ARG A 1 18.89 -12.54 3.89
CA ARG A 1 19.96 -13.19 3.16
C ARG A 1 19.49 -13.65 1.78
N LEU A 2 18.48 -14.53 1.67
CA LEU A 2 17.95 -15.03 0.38
C LEU A 2 17.63 -13.88 -0.60
N LEU A 3 16.94 -12.84 -0.15
CA LEU A 3 16.60 -11.68 -0.99
C LEU A 3 17.85 -10.97 -1.53
N ALA A 4 18.82 -10.70 -0.65
CA ALA A 4 20.07 -10.05 -1.03
C ALA A 4 20.88 -10.87 -2.03
N GLU A 5 21.01 -12.18 -1.82
CA GLU A 5 21.71 -13.12 -2.70
C GLU A 5 21.06 -13.22 -4.10
N ASN A 6 19.76 -12.94 -4.19
CA ASN A 6 19.03 -12.89 -5.47
C ASN A 6 18.85 -11.48 -6.03
N GLY A 7 19.60 -10.50 -5.53
CA GLY A 7 19.62 -9.15 -6.06
C GLY A 7 18.43 -8.27 -5.67
N ALA A 8 17.53 -8.72 -4.78
CA ALA A 8 16.45 -7.89 -4.29
C ALA A 8 16.99 -6.75 -3.42
N ARG A 9 16.44 -5.55 -3.58
CA ARG A 9 16.82 -4.35 -2.83
C ARG A 9 15.80 -3.92 -1.80
N VAL A 10 14.60 -4.50 -1.85
CA VAL A 10 13.48 -4.16 -0.98
C VAL A 10 12.85 -5.43 -0.42
N LEU A 11 12.54 -5.41 0.86
CA LEU A 11 11.69 -6.37 1.56
C LEU A 11 10.34 -5.72 1.79
N VAL A 12 9.32 -6.18 1.11
CA VAL A 12 7.92 -5.80 1.42
C VAL A 12 7.51 -6.50 2.72
N TYR A 13 7.12 -5.70 3.70
CA TYR A 13 6.70 -6.17 5.01
C TYR A 13 5.27 -5.70 5.30
N GLY A 14 4.33 -6.63 5.38
CA GLY A 14 2.96 -6.43 5.85
C GLY A 14 2.75 -7.10 7.20
N GLU A 15 2.16 -6.39 8.16
CA GLU A 15 1.79 -6.97 9.45
C GLU A 15 0.56 -7.84 9.31
N VAL A 16 0.70 -9.14 9.54
CA VAL A 16 -0.40 -10.11 9.46
C VAL A 16 -0.82 -10.65 10.82
N ALA A 17 0.01 -10.49 11.86
CA ALA A 17 -0.33 -10.94 13.20
C ALA A 17 -1.47 -10.10 13.77
N GLY A 18 -2.60 -10.74 14.07
CA GLY A 18 -3.81 -10.08 14.55
C GLY A 18 -4.61 -9.31 13.48
N SER A 19 -4.15 -9.30 12.23
CA SER A 19 -4.91 -8.73 11.10
C SER A 19 -6.21 -9.52 10.86
N ILE A 20 -7.26 -8.82 10.43
CA ILE A 20 -8.56 -9.40 10.05
C ILE A 20 -8.76 -9.49 8.54
N GLN A 21 -7.73 -9.17 7.74
CA GLN A 21 -7.81 -9.11 6.28
C GLN A 21 -8.31 -10.41 5.61
N GLY A 22 -8.03 -11.58 6.19
CA GLY A 22 -8.51 -12.88 5.72
C GLY A 22 -9.84 -13.32 6.33
N GLN A 23 -10.49 -12.50 7.15
CA GLN A 23 -11.67 -12.86 7.93
C GLN A 23 -12.92 -12.13 7.40
N ARG A 24 -14.10 -12.78 7.51
CA ARG A 24 -15.37 -12.12 7.24
C ARG A 24 -15.86 -11.32 8.46
N VAL A 25 -15.04 -10.35 8.85
CA VAL A 25 -15.27 -9.42 9.96
C VAL A 25 -15.28 -8.02 9.38
N PRO A 26 -16.24 -7.14 9.78
CA PRO A 26 -16.26 -5.75 9.31
C PRO A 26 -14.94 -5.03 9.49
N LEU A 27 -14.47 -4.31 8.47
CA LEU A 27 -13.19 -3.59 8.53
C LEU A 27 -13.11 -2.56 9.67
N ILE A 28 -14.25 -2.05 10.12
CA ILE A 28 -14.30 -1.13 11.27
C ILE A 28 -13.78 -1.78 12.58
N GLU A 29 -13.80 -3.12 12.67
CA GLU A 29 -13.34 -3.91 13.82
C GLU A 29 -11.83 -4.24 13.74
N ARG A 30 -11.10 -3.64 12.81
CA ARG A 30 -9.66 -3.89 12.66
C ARG A 30 -8.89 -3.66 13.97
N PRO A 31 -7.78 -4.36 14.19
CA PRO A 31 -6.95 -4.15 15.38
C PRO A 31 -6.38 -2.73 15.42
N ARG A 32 -6.21 -2.21 16.63
CA ARG A 32 -5.58 -0.91 16.90
C ARG A 32 -4.64 -1.04 18.08
N PHE A 33 -3.56 -0.28 18.08
CA PHE A 33 -2.72 -0.16 19.25
C PHE A 33 -3.46 0.65 20.33
N HIS A 34 -3.52 0.10 21.54
CA HIS A 34 -4.33 0.65 22.62
C HIS A 34 -3.80 1.94 23.24
N ASN A 35 -2.48 2.19 23.13
CA ASN A 35 -1.82 3.35 23.72
C ASN A 35 -0.48 3.63 23.06
N ASP A 36 0.16 4.73 23.47
CA ASP A 36 1.45 5.18 22.94
C ASP A 36 2.58 4.19 23.22
N ALA A 37 2.57 3.51 24.36
CA ALA A 37 3.58 2.51 24.69
C ALA A 37 3.55 1.29 23.73
N ALA A 38 2.36 0.87 23.30
CA ALA A 38 2.20 -0.19 22.32
C ALA A 38 2.71 0.23 20.94
N TRP A 39 2.42 1.48 20.52
CA TRP A 39 2.98 2.05 19.29
C TRP A 39 4.50 2.13 19.34
N GLN A 40 5.05 2.63 20.42
CA GLN A 40 6.50 2.75 20.61
C GLN A 40 7.18 1.38 20.55
N ALA A 41 6.67 0.40 21.30
CA ALA A 41 7.21 -0.97 21.31
C ALA A 41 7.15 -1.63 19.92
N TYR A 42 6.12 -1.32 19.12
CA TYR A 42 6.01 -1.81 17.75
C TYR A 42 7.04 -1.12 16.83
N ALA A 43 7.16 0.20 16.90
CA ALA A 43 8.12 0.98 16.13
C ALA A 43 9.56 0.53 16.39
N GLU A 44 9.94 0.30 17.66
CA GLU A 44 11.27 -0.21 18.02
C GLU A 44 11.58 -1.60 17.44
N LYS A 45 10.56 -2.48 17.32
CA LYS A 45 10.74 -3.78 16.66
C LYS A 45 10.98 -3.63 15.18
N LEU A 46 10.24 -2.72 14.52
CA LEU A 46 10.43 -2.42 13.10
C LEU A 46 11.80 -1.80 12.84
N ASP A 47 12.25 -0.88 13.68
CA ASP A 47 13.58 -0.27 13.55
C ASP A 47 14.70 -1.32 13.64
N ARG A 48 14.61 -2.25 14.61
CA ARG A 48 15.59 -3.35 14.69
C ARG A 48 15.55 -4.24 13.45
N LEU A 49 14.37 -4.56 12.92
CA LEU A 49 14.24 -5.35 11.71
C LEU A 49 14.78 -4.58 10.49
N ALA A 50 14.45 -3.31 10.37
CA ALA A 50 14.90 -2.46 9.26
C ALA A 50 16.44 -2.31 9.27
N ALA A 51 17.04 -2.02 10.42
CA ALA A 51 18.50 -1.96 10.57
C ALA A 51 19.17 -3.28 10.16
N PHE A 52 18.60 -4.42 10.58
CA PHE A 52 19.12 -5.74 10.21
C PHE A 52 19.01 -5.97 8.70
N THR A 53 17.85 -5.74 8.08
CA THR A 53 17.67 -5.95 6.63
C THR A 53 18.54 -5.01 5.81
N LEU A 54 18.68 -3.76 6.25
CA LEU A 54 19.54 -2.77 5.59
C LEU A 54 21.02 -3.16 5.66
N SER A 55 21.48 -3.75 6.79
CA SER A 55 22.84 -4.29 6.90
C SER A 55 23.12 -5.41 5.91
N GLN A 56 22.09 -6.05 5.38
CA GLN A 56 22.18 -7.06 4.31
C GLN A 56 21.96 -6.44 2.90
N GLY A 57 21.89 -5.10 2.78
CA GLY A 57 21.65 -4.40 1.53
C GLY A 57 20.20 -4.43 1.03
N VAL A 58 19.24 -4.75 1.91
CA VAL A 58 17.81 -4.83 1.58
C VAL A 58 17.02 -3.86 2.47
N ARG A 59 16.38 -2.86 1.88
CA ARG A 59 15.56 -1.88 2.61
C ARG A 59 14.20 -2.48 2.97
N LEU A 60 13.76 -2.31 4.21
CA LEU A 60 12.40 -2.68 4.61
C LEU A 60 11.41 -1.64 4.10
N ALA A 61 10.37 -2.09 3.38
CA ALA A 61 9.25 -1.30 2.92
C ALA A 61 7.97 -1.73 3.67
N TYR A 62 7.53 -0.92 4.61
CA TYR A 62 6.32 -1.21 5.38
C TYR A 62 5.09 -1.02 4.51
N HIS A 63 4.28 -2.07 4.38
CA HIS A 63 3.03 -2.07 3.64
C HIS A 63 1.85 -1.85 4.60
N HIS A 64 1.29 -0.63 4.62
CA HIS A 64 0.00 -0.39 5.27
C HIS A 64 -1.11 -1.13 4.51
N HIS A 65 -2.07 -1.70 5.24
CA HIS A 65 -3.04 -2.59 4.62
C HIS A 65 -4.39 -2.54 5.33
N MET A 66 -5.47 -2.74 4.57
CA MET A 66 -6.82 -2.86 5.12
C MET A 66 -6.91 -4.04 6.10
N GLY A 67 -7.57 -3.80 7.24
CA GLY A 67 -7.73 -4.82 8.29
C GLY A 67 -6.50 -5.07 9.16
N ALA A 68 -5.42 -4.30 9.00
CA ALA A 68 -4.20 -4.36 9.80
C ALA A 68 -4.15 -3.26 10.87
N TYR A 69 -3.10 -3.25 11.70
CA TYR A 69 -2.88 -2.22 12.72
C TYR A 69 -2.63 -0.85 12.12
N VAL A 70 -1.89 -0.79 11.01
CA VAL A 70 -1.58 0.43 10.27
C VAL A 70 -2.37 0.42 8.98
N GLU A 71 -3.41 1.22 8.91
CA GLU A 71 -4.36 1.28 7.81
C GLU A 71 -4.62 2.70 7.35
N SER A 72 -5.01 3.59 8.27
CA SER A 72 -5.41 4.96 7.95
C SER A 72 -4.21 5.89 7.73
N PRO A 73 -4.44 7.09 7.10
CA PRO A 73 -3.40 8.11 6.99
C PRO A 73 -2.76 8.50 8.32
N GLU A 74 -3.56 8.56 9.38
CA GLU A 74 -3.09 8.89 10.74
C GLU A 74 -2.18 7.78 11.28
N ASP A 75 -2.53 6.50 11.04
CA ASP A 75 -1.68 5.38 11.42
C ASP A 75 -0.35 5.40 10.66
N ILE A 76 -0.39 5.68 9.35
CA ILE A 76 0.81 5.82 8.50
C ILE A 76 1.69 6.95 9.03
N ALA A 77 1.12 8.12 9.24
CA ALA A 77 1.85 9.29 9.73
C ALA A 77 2.48 9.02 11.10
N ARG A 78 1.74 8.36 11.98
CA ARG A 78 2.23 7.99 13.31
C ARG A 78 3.39 6.99 13.23
N LEU A 79 3.26 5.95 12.40
CA LEU A 79 4.33 4.99 12.21
C LEU A 79 5.59 5.66 11.67
N MET A 80 5.45 6.48 10.63
CA MET A 80 6.59 7.20 10.03
C MET A 80 7.26 8.17 11.01
N ALA A 81 6.49 8.77 11.93
CA ALA A 81 7.03 9.65 12.96
C ALA A 81 7.77 8.91 14.09
N LEU A 82 7.35 7.68 14.39
CA LEU A 82 7.93 6.88 15.47
C LEU A 82 9.11 6.01 15.04
N THR A 83 9.29 5.79 13.73
CA THR A 83 10.35 4.93 13.19
C THR A 83 11.48 5.72 12.55
N SER A 84 12.68 5.15 12.60
CA SER A 84 13.85 5.69 11.92
C SER A 84 13.67 5.72 10.38
N PRO A 85 14.50 6.50 9.66
CA PRO A 85 14.49 6.53 8.19
C PRO A 85 14.80 5.18 7.51
N ASP A 86 15.34 4.20 8.25
CA ASP A 86 15.62 2.86 7.74
C ASP A 86 14.33 2.07 7.43
N VAL A 87 13.26 2.37 8.17
CA VAL A 87 11.91 1.87 7.85
C VAL A 87 11.35 2.68 6.69
N GLY A 88 11.37 2.13 5.48
CA GLY A 88 10.74 2.71 4.32
C GLY A 88 9.23 2.49 4.31
N LEU A 89 8.53 3.26 3.49
CA LEU A 89 7.11 3.09 3.23
C LEU A 89 6.92 2.40 1.87
N LEU A 90 6.15 1.33 1.85
CA LEU A 90 5.46 0.90 0.65
C LEU A 90 4.18 1.72 0.56
N PHE A 91 4.08 2.58 -0.44
CA PHE A 91 2.88 3.33 -0.71
C PHE A 91 1.93 2.54 -1.60
N ASP A 92 0.74 2.24 -1.12
CA ASP A 92 -0.34 1.61 -1.87
C ASP A 92 -1.52 2.57 -2.02
N ALA A 93 -1.83 2.96 -3.25
CA ALA A 93 -2.84 3.96 -3.53
C ALA A 93 -4.27 3.49 -3.18
N GLY A 94 -4.58 2.23 -3.45
CA GLY A 94 -5.89 1.64 -3.20
C GLY A 94 -6.18 1.45 -1.71
N HIS A 95 -5.24 0.86 -0.97
CA HIS A 95 -5.36 0.75 0.48
C HIS A 95 -5.41 2.11 1.16
N CYS A 96 -4.61 3.08 0.69
CA CYS A 96 -4.66 4.46 1.19
C CYS A 96 -6.07 5.06 1.03
N TYR A 97 -6.66 4.97 -0.16
CA TYR A 97 -8.01 5.51 -0.41
C TYR A 97 -9.08 4.79 0.42
N MET A 98 -9.04 3.45 0.46
CA MET A 98 -9.98 2.66 1.24
C MET A 98 -9.85 2.93 2.75
N GLY A 99 -8.64 3.15 3.25
CA GLY A 99 -8.34 3.56 4.63
C GLY A 99 -8.75 4.98 4.99
N GLY A 100 -9.34 5.73 4.06
CA GLY A 100 -9.87 7.08 4.28
C GLY A 100 -8.94 8.21 3.86
N GLY A 101 -7.78 7.89 3.25
CA GLY A 101 -6.81 8.88 2.77
C GLY A 101 -7.12 9.42 1.38
N ASP A 102 -6.58 10.60 1.10
CA ASP A 102 -6.33 11.05 -0.25
C ASP A 102 -4.94 10.58 -0.68
N PRO A 103 -4.83 9.68 -1.69
CA PRO A 103 -3.55 9.10 -2.08
C PRO A 103 -2.49 10.13 -2.46
N LEU A 104 -2.89 11.24 -3.09
CA LEU A 104 -1.96 12.30 -3.48
C LEU A 104 -1.36 12.99 -2.25
N SER A 105 -2.21 13.36 -1.30
CA SER A 105 -1.77 14.01 -0.06
C SER A 105 -0.85 13.12 0.78
N VAL A 106 -1.21 11.83 0.93
CA VAL A 106 -0.39 10.88 1.71
C VAL A 106 0.95 10.61 1.03
N LEU A 107 0.97 10.47 -0.31
CA LEU A 107 2.20 10.30 -1.07
C LEU A 107 3.12 11.53 -0.90
N GLN A 108 2.58 12.74 -1.05
CA GLN A 108 3.35 13.99 -0.87
C GLN A 108 3.92 14.12 0.54
N GLN A 109 3.13 13.79 1.55
CA GLN A 109 3.54 13.87 2.95
C GLN A 109 4.70 12.94 3.31
N HIS A 110 4.77 11.77 2.68
CA HIS A 110 5.70 10.72 3.04
C HIS A 110 6.69 10.35 1.92
N ILE A 111 6.81 11.17 0.89
CA ILE A 111 7.60 10.86 -0.31
C ILE A 111 9.05 10.47 0.01
N ASP A 112 9.68 11.12 0.99
CA ASP A 112 11.06 10.84 1.41
C ASP A 112 11.23 9.45 2.04
N ARG A 113 10.13 8.83 2.49
CA ARG A 113 10.12 7.49 3.07
C ARG A 113 9.73 6.42 2.07
N VAL A 114 9.12 6.79 0.93
CA VAL A 114 8.64 5.84 -0.08
C VAL A 114 9.81 5.14 -0.75
N CYS A 115 9.84 3.82 -0.68
CA CYS A 115 10.86 2.98 -1.30
C CYS A 115 10.27 1.83 -2.15
N HIS A 116 8.95 1.66 -2.13
CA HIS A 116 8.22 0.74 -2.98
C HIS A 116 6.81 1.28 -3.24
N VAL A 117 6.22 0.97 -4.39
CA VAL A 117 4.92 1.51 -4.78
C VAL A 117 4.04 0.40 -5.35
N HIS A 118 2.85 0.26 -4.78
CA HIS A 118 1.75 -0.50 -5.36
C HIS A 118 0.72 0.48 -5.96
N PHE A 119 0.52 0.38 -7.24
CA PHE A 119 -0.53 1.07 -7.93
C PHE A 119 -1.75 0.15 -8.03
N LYS A 120 -2.56 0.21 -6.99
CA LYS A 120 -3.87 -0.43 -6.85
C LYS A 120 -4.94 0.64 -7.03
N ASP A 121 -5.86 0.42 -7.94
CA ASP A 121 -6.98 1.32 -8.18
C ASP A 121 -8.22 0.91 -7.38
N VAL A 122 -9.16 1.82 -7.22
CA VAL A 122 -10.43 1.55 -6.56
C VAL A 122 -11.60 2.14 -7.35
N ARG A 123 -12.77 1.50 -7.24
CA ARG A 123 -14.03 2.05 -7.69
C ARG A 123 -14.69 2.79 -6.53
N LYS A 124 -14.62 4.13 -6.54
CA LYS A 124 -15.08 5.00 -5.42
C LYS A 124 -16.52 4.75 -5.01
N ALA A 125 -17.39 4.49 -5.98
CA ALA A 125 -18.80 4.17 -5.69
C ALA A 125 -18.92 2.85 -4.89
N VAL A 126 -18.11 1.84 -5.20
CA VAL A 126 -18.09 0.57 -4.49
C VAL A 126 -17.45 0.72 -3.09
N VAL A 127 -16.41 1.55 -2.97
CA VAL A 127 -15.86 1.93 -1.66
C VAL A 127 -16.93 2.53 -0.75
N GLN A 128 -17.77 3.42 -1.29
CA GLN A 128 -18.85 4.00 -0.49
C GLN A 128 -19.90 2.95 -0.06
N LEU A 129 -20.23 2.01 -0.93
CA LEU A 129 -21.10 0.88 -0.59
C LEU A 129 -20.48 0.01 0.51
N ALA A 130 -19.18 -0.30 0.39
CA ALA A 130 -18.45 -1.09 1.38
C ALA A 130 -18.49 -0.45 2.77
N ARG A 131 -18.29 0.87 2.85
CA ARG A 131 -18.37 1.63 4.10
C ARG A 131 -19.79 1.62 4.69
N ASN A 132 -20.80 1.89 3.87
CA ASN A 132 -22.21 1.94 4.31
C ASN A 132 -22.70 0.58 4.83
N ASN A 133 -22.23 -0.52 4.24
CA ASN A 133 -22.64 -1.88 4.59
C ASN A 133 -21.65 -2.56 5.55
N GLN A 134 -20.62 -1.86 6.02
CA GLN A 134 -19.60 -2.39 6.93
C GLN A 134 -18.99 -3.71 6.44
N TRP A 135 -18.60 -3.74 5.17
CA TRP A 135 -18.06 -4.95 4.57
C TRP A 135 -16.75 -5.39 5.21
N SER A 136 -16.53 -6.70 5.21
CA SER A 136 -15.22 -7.30 5.47
C SER A 136 -14.30 -7.08 4.27
N PHE A 137 -12.99 -7.27 4.45
CA PHE A 137 -12.05 -7.16 3.34
C PHE A 137 -12.32 -8.17 2.21
N PRO A 138 -12.62 -9.47 2.49
CA PRO A 138 -13.06 -10.39 1.45
C PRO A 138 -14.32 -9.95 0.70
N ASP A 139 -15.29 -9.34 1.40
CA ASP A 139 -16.49 -8.82 0.72
C ASP A 139 -16.15 -7.64 -0.20
N CYS A 140 -15.22 -6.76 0.19
CA CYS A 140 -14.70 -5.69 -0.67
C CYS A 140 -14.09 -6.25 -1.96
N ILE A 141 -13.27 -7.31 -1.87
CA ILE A 141 -12.65 -7.96 -3.02
C ILE A 141 -13.72 -8.54 -3.95
N LEU A 142 -14.64 -9.35 -3.40
CA LEU A 142 -15.67 -10.06 -4.17
C LEU A 142 -16.67 -9.12 -4.85
N ASN A 143 -16.89 -7.93 -4.28
CA ASN A 143 -17.75 -6.91 -4.86
C ASN A 143 -17.01 -5.89 -5.73
N GLY A 144 -15.73 -6.11 -6.01
CA GLY A 144 -14.97 -5.32 -6.97
C GLY A 144 -14.62 -3.92 -6.49
N THR A 145 -14.36 -3.74 -5.19
CA THR A 145 -13.88 -2.47 -4.62
C THR A 145 -12.52 -2.08 -5.23
N PHE A 146 -11.63 -3.08 -5.36
CA PHE A 146 -10.29 -2.90 -5.91
C PHE A 146 -10.24 -3.30 -7.38
N THR A 147 -9.35 -2.65 -8.12
CA THR A 147 -9.09 -2.95 -9.51
C THR A 147 -7.67 -2.52 -9.92
N VAL A 148 -7.30 -2.72 -11.17
CA VAL A 148 -6.01 -2.31 -11.73
C VAL A 148 -6.01 -0.83 -12.15
N PRO A 149 -4.84 -0.16 -12.22
CA PRO A 149 -4.73 1.22 -12.68
C PRO A 149 -5.42 1.45 -14.03
N GLY A 150 -6.23 2.52 -14.07
CA GLY A 150 -7.00 2.90 -15.27
C GLY A 150 -8.34 2.20 -15.45
N ASP A 151 -8.74 1.37 -14.49
CA ASP A 151 -10.06 0.74 -14.43
C ASP A 151 -10.90 1.22 -13.24
N GLY A 152 -10.37 2.12 -12.44
CA GLY A 152 -11.02 2.76 -11.29
C GLY A 152 -10.95 4.27 -11.36
N ASP A 153 -10.88 4.91 -10.20
CA ASP A 153 -11.10 6.35 -10.04
C ASP A 153 -9.90 7.11 -9.44
N ILE A 154 -8.73 6.47 -9.25
CA ILE A 154 -7.53 7.13 -8.74
C ILE A 154 -6.77 7.82 -9.88
N ASP A 155 -6.36 9.07 -9.65
CA ASP A 155 -5.52 9.82 -10.60
C ASP A 155 -4.05 9.43 -10.49
N PHE A 156 -3.65 8.37 -11.19
CA PHE A 156 -2.26 7.90 -11.23
C PHE A 156 -1.32 8.88 -11.95
N SER A 157 -1.83 9.76 -12.82
CA SER A 157 -1.00 10.79 -13.45
C SER A 157 -0.48 11.79 -12.42
N ALA A 158 -1.34 12.21 -11.47
CA ALA A 158 -0.93 13.09 -10.39
C ALA A 158 0.09 12.42 -9.45
N LEU A 159 -0.12 11.14 -9.11
CA LEU A 159 0.81 10.37 -8.28
C LEU A 159 2.19 10.20 -8.95
N LEU A 160 2.21 9.88 -10.24
CA LEU A 160 3.45 9.75 -11.01
C LEU A 160 4.25 11.04 -11.05
N LYS A 161 3.60 12.20 -11.20
CA LYS A 161 4.29 13.50 -11.18
C LYS A 161 5.04 13.73 -9.87
N VAL A 162 4.46 13.34 -8.74
CA VAL A 162 5.12 13.43 -7.41
C VAL A 162 6.33 12.50 -7.36
N LEU A 163 6.18 11.25 -7.80
CA LEU A 163 7.27 10.26 -7.80
C LEU A 163 8.43 10.70 -8.71
N VAL A 164 8.14 11.19 -9.91
CA VAL A 164 9.15 11.70 -10.86
C VAL A 164 9.86 12.92 -10.29
N ALA A 165 9.12 13.89 -9.76
CA ALA A 165 9.69 15.09 -9.15
C ALA A 165 10.60 14.78 -7.95
N ALA A 166 10.31 13.72 -7.21
CA ALA A 166 11.13 13.22 -6.10
C ALA A 166 12.30 12.33 -6.55
N GLY A 167 12.45 12.05 -7.84
CA GLY A 167 13.52 11.18 -8.36
C GLY A 167 13.35 9.70 -7.94
N TYR A 168 12.13 9.22 -7.75
CA TYR A 168 11.87 7.83 -7.38
C TYR A 168 12.41 6.84 -8.44
N GLN A 169 13.17 5.84 -8.00
CA GLN A 169 13.83 4.84 -8.87
C GLN A 169 13.42 3.40 -8.53
N GLY A 170 12.29 3.22 -7.87
CA GLY A 170 11.78 1.90 -7.45
C GLY A 170 10.81 1.27 -8.46
N TRP A 171 10.24 0.15 -8.05
CA TRP A 171 9.20 -0.53 -8.81
C TRP A 171 7.85 0.18 -8.69
N LEU A 172 7.12 0.24 -9.80
CA LEU A 172 5.69 0.57 -9.86
C LEU A 172 4.95 -0.74 -10.12
N VAL A 173 4.40 -1.31 -9.08
CA VAL A 173 3.73 -2.62 -9.14
C VAL A 173 2.26 -2.43 -9.48
N VAL A 174 1.81 -3.01 -10.57
CA VAL A 174 0.38 -3.17 -10.84
C VAL A 174 -0.15 -4.24 -9.91
N GLU A 175 -1.02 -3.86 -9.02
CA GLU A 175 -1.65 -4.78 -8.08
C GLU A 175 -3.16 -4.58 -8.05
N ALA A 176 -3.89 -5.69 -7.95
CA ALA A 176 -5.32 -5.67 -7.69
C ALA A 176 -5.74 -6.93 -6.95
N GLU A 177 -6.59 -6.76 -5.96
CA GLU A 177 -7.24 -7.85 -5.25
C GLU A 177 -8.64 -7.99 -5.80
N GLN A 178 -8.84 -8.97 -6.68
CA GLN A 178 -10.07 -9.15 -7.45
C GLN A 178 -10.48 -10.62 -7.47
N ASP A 179 -11.78 -10.86 -7.66
CA ASP A 179 -12.31 -12.19 -7.96
C ASP A 179 -11.91 -12.60 -9.39
N PRO A 180 -11.08 -13.63 -9.59
CA PRO A 180 -10.64 -14.04 -10.91
C PRO A 180 -11.77 -14.58 -11.79
N ALA A 181 -12.94 -14.91 -11.21
CA ALA A 181 -14.11 -15.33 -11.98
C ALA A 181 -14.73 -14.18 -12.78
N VAL A 182 -14.58 -12.93 -12.31
CA VAL A 182 -15.14 -11.74 -12.98
C VAL A 182 -14.04 -10.80 -13.50
N ALA A 183 -12.82 -10.96 -13.03
CA ALA A 183 -11.65 -10.18 -13.44
C ALA A 183 -10.48 -11.12 -13.78
N PRO A 184 -10.44 -11.71 -14.99
CA PRO A 184 -9.38 -12.62 -15.41
C PRO A 184 -7.99 -11.99 -15.21
N ALA A 185 -7.13 -12.67 -14.45
CA ALA A 185 -5.89 -12.08 -13.93
C ALA A 185 -4.95 -11.53 -15.02
N TYR A 186 -4.77 -12.28 -16.12
CA TYR A 186 -3.90 -11.84 -17.22
C TYR A 186 -4.41 -10.58 -17.90
N GLU A 187 -5.71 -10.53 -18.20
CA GLU A 187 -6.34 -9.39 -18.90
C GLU A 187 -6.27 -8.13 -18.07
N TYR A 188 -6.58 -8.25 -16.77
CA TYR A 188 -6.52 -7.10 -15.84
C TYR A 188 -5.09 -6.66 -15.58
N ALA A 189 -4.16 -7.57 -15.33
CA ALA A 189 -2.75 -7.22 -15.19
C ALA A 189 -2.20 -6.49 -16.43
N LYS A 190 -2.55 -6.98 -17.64
CA LYS A 190 -2.17 -6.33 -18.90
C LYS A 190 -2.79 -4.95 -19.02
N LYS A 191 -4.07 -4.77 -18.68
CA LYS A 191 -4.77 -3.48 -18.71
C LYS A 191 -4.07 -2.44 -17.82
N GLY A 192 -3.79 -2.80 -16.57
CA GLY A 192 -3.09 -1.93 -15.63
C GLY A 192 -1.65 -1.60 -16.08
N TYR A 193 -0.93 -2.59 -16.58
CA TYR A 193 0.41 -2.40 -17.13
C TYR A 193 0.42 -1.44 -18.32
N ASP A 194 -0.47 -1.64 -19.31
CA ASP A 194 -0.53 -0.80 -20.50
C ASP A 194 -0.87 0.64 -20.13
N HIS A 195 -1.80 0.85 -19.19
CA HIS A 195 -2.15 2.17 -18.68
C HIS A 195 -0.96 2.86 -18.02
N LEU A 196 -0.29 2.20 -17.07
CA LEU A 196 0.88 2.77 -16.39
C LEU A 196 2.04 3.04 -17.34
N ARG A 197 2.29 2.15 -18.30
CA ARG A 197 3.35 2.35 -19.31
C ARG A 197 3.13 3.62 -20.12
N GLN A 198 1.87 3.91 -20.49
CA GLN A 198 1.53 5.16 -21.19
C GLN A 198 1.75 6.39 -20.31
N LEU A 199 1.31 6.34 -19.04
CA LEU A 199 1.50 7.45 -18.10
C LEU A 199 2.99 7.71 -17.82
N VAL A 200 3.79 6.67 -17.62
CA VAL A 200 5.24 6.81 -17.40
C VAL A 200 5.90 7.45 -18.62
N ALA A 201 5.58 7.00 -19.84
CA ALA A 201 6.11 7.61 -21.06
C ALA A 201 5.76 9.10 -21.19
N GLN A 202 4.56 9.51 -20.76
CA GLN A 202 4.15 10.92 -20.75
C GLN A 202 4.84 11.74 -19.65
N ALA A 203 5.10 11.13 -18.49
CA ALA A 203 5.69 11.82 -17.35
C ALA A 203 7.22 11.99 -17.46
N THR A 204 7.87 11.22 -18.35
CA THR A 204 9.34 11.21 -18.57
C THR A 204 9.75 11.79 -19.92
N ALA A 205 8.80 12.25 -20.73
CA ALA A 205 9.05 12.95 -22.00
C ALA A 205 9.33 14.45 -21.76
#